data_a583a242c1d4b14d684459572bc4d16c
#
_entry.id   a583a242c1d4b14d684459572bc4d16c
#
_cell.length_a   1.000
_cell.length_b   1.000
_cell.length_c   1.000
_cell.angle_alpha   90.00
_cell.angle_beta   90.00
_cell.angle_gamma   90.00
#
_symmetry.space_group_name_H-M   'P 1'
#
loop_
_entity.id
_entity.type
_entity.pdbx_description
1 polymer ?
#
loop_
_entity_poly.entity_id
_entity_poly.type
_entity_poly.pdbx_seq_one_letter_code
_entity_poly.pdbx_strand_id
1 'polypeptide(L)'
;KAFGHLPSWNPKTRPPVAPLAPLDTVVTRQVSGRVPVAATYFGWRLPVRDTWGFDACDLALSVLGGGQTSRLYRELVRNQQVATAAGASAVPLVGGTSFGIAQVRALPGQDAAEATEAALAEIDRLATDGPTDAEVARAKAQHAREWLTELARFDSRADLISTYATLHDDPERVNRKLDEVMSLTTDRVAEAASAFLRPDQRAQLDYQQEADDA
;
A
#
# COMPACT_ATOMS: atom_id res chain seq x y z
N LYS A 1 -36.64 9.17 13.67
CA LYS A 1 -37.26 10.22 14.53
C LYS A 1 -36.22 11.05 15.31
N ALA A 2 -35.05 10.49 15.68
CA ALA A 2 -34.04 11.19 16.47
C ALA A 2 -33.45 12.44 15.79
N PHE A 3 -33.30 12.41 14.45
CA PHE A 3 -32.67 13.49 13.68
C PHE A 3 -33.63 14.26 12.76
N GLY A 4 -34.93 13.94 12.78
CA GLY A 4 -35.91 14.55 11.89
C GLY A 4 -36.18 16.04 12.12
N HIS A 5 -35.66 16.60 13.21
CA HIS A 5 -35.73 18.04 13.54
C HIS A 5 -34.56 18.84 12.93
N LEU A 6 -33.55 18.17 12.39
CA LEU A 6 -32.42 18.86 11.77
C LEU A 6 -32.85 19.44 10.43
N PRO A 7 -32.48 20.69 10.13
CA PRO A 7 -32.80 21.29 8.84
C PRO A 7 -32.12 20.52 7.71
N SER A 8 -32.82 20.34 6.60
CA SER A 8 -32.21 19.79 5.39
C SER A 8 -31.12 20.73 4.89
N TRP A 9 -29.88 20.26 4.86
CA TRP A 9 -28.78 21.02 4.29
C TRP A 9 -28.72 20.72 2.78
N ASN A 10 -28.52 21.76 1.98
CA ASN A 10 -28.16 21.55 0.59
C ASN A 10 -26.89 20.72 0.52
N PRO A 11 -26.88 19.63 -0.26
CA PRO A 11 -25.67 18.83 -0.40
C PRO A 11 -24.53 19.72 -0.91
N LYS A 12 -23.48 19.84 -0.15
CA LYS A 12 -22.28 20.53 -0.61
C LYS A 12 -21.68 19.71 -1.75
N THR A 13 -21.61 20.29 -2.92
CA THR A 13 -20.87 19.69 -4.04
C THR A 13 -19.42 19.50 -3.59
N ARG A 14 -18.94 18.26 -3.64
CA ARG A 14 -17.52 17.99 -3.39
C ARG A 14 -16.70 18.71 -4.45
N PRO A 15 -15.68 19.50 -4.08
CA PRO A 15 -14.80 20.08 -5.08
C PRO A 15 -14.12 18.94 -5.86
N PRO A 16 -13.94 19.07 -7.17
CA PRO A 16 -13.19 18.09 -7.95
C PRO A 16 -11.76 18.06 -7.45
N VAL A 17 -11.26 16.86 -7.16
CA VAL A 17 -9.87 16.64 -6.76
C VAL A 17 -9.15 15.97 -7.92
N ALA A 18 -8.18 16.68 -8.51
CA ALA A 18 -7.36 16.12 -9.57
C ALA A 18 -6.35 15.11 -8.98
N PRO A 19 -6.11 13.97 -9.63
CA PRO A 19 -5.02 13.08 -9.27
C PRO A 19 -3.68 13.81 -9.35
N LEU A 20 -2.79 13.53 -8.40
CA LEU A 20 -1.41 14.01 -8.45
C LEU A 20 -0.58 13.05 -9.32
N ALA A 21 0.27 13.60 -10.17
CA ALA A 21 1.26 12.80 -10.89
C ALA A 21 2.19 12.06 -9.91
N PRO A 22 2.81 10.92 -10.29
CA PRO A 22 3.90 10.34 -9.53
C PRO A 22 4.96 11.40 -9.19
N LEU A 23 5.76 11.14 -8.16
CA LEU A 23 6.91 12.00 -7.89
C LEU A 23 7.90 11.90 -9.06
N ASP A 24 8.55 13.00 -9.38
CA ASP A 24 9.56 13.09 -10.46
C ASP A 24 11.00 12.90 -9.94
N THR A 25 11.15 12.84 -8.62
CA THR A 25 12.45 12.69 -7.93
C THR A 25 12.27 12.05 -6.57
N VAL A 26 13.36 11.68 -5.94
CA VAL A 26 13.40 11.23 -4.54
C VAL A 26 13.28 12.42 -3.60
N VAL A 27 12.34 12.35 -2.67
CA VAL A 27 12.18 13.31 -1.57
C VAL A 27 12.53 12.62 -0.26
N THR A 28 13.67 12.95 0.32
CA THR A 28 14.13 12.33 1.59
C THR A 28 13.97 13.29 2.75
N ARG A 29 13.53 12.77 3.88
CA ARG A 29 13.52 13.46 5.17
C ARG A 29 14.04 12.56 6.26
N GLN A 30 14.84 13.11 7.17
CA GLN A 30 15.33 12.44 8.36
C GLN A 30 14.68 13.04 9.59
N VAL A 31 14.26 12.17 10.51
CA VAL A 31 13.65 12.54 11.79
C VAL A 31 14.24 11.66 12.87
N SER A 32 14.58 12.26 14.01
CA SER A 32 15.04 11.55 15.20
C SER A 32 13.95 11.55 16.27
N GLY A 33 13.90 10.49 17.07
CA GLY A 33 12.94 10.37 18.17
C GLY A 33 13.22 9.17 19.07
N ARG A 34 12.52 9.11 20.20
CA ARG A 34 12.62 8.02 21.17
C ARG A 34 11.90 6.77 20.66
N VAL A 35 12.54 6.04 19.77
CA VAL A 35 12.02 4.79 19.20
C VAL A 35 12.93 3.63 19.55
N PRO A 36 12.38 2.40 19.69
CA PRO A 36 13.16 1.24 20.06
C PRO A 36 14.22 0.86 19.02
N VAL A 37 13.94 1.11 17.75
CA VAL A 37 14.81 0.79 16.60
C VAL A 37 14.59 1.81 15.49
N ALA A 38 15.61 2.01 14.67
CA ALA A 38 15.50 2.83 13.46
C ALA A 38 14.56 2.17 12.43
N ALA A 39 13.86 2.99 11.66
CA ALA A 39 12.96 2.53 10.62
C ALA A 39 13.01 3.45 9.39
N THR A 40 12.95 2.87 8.21
CA THR A 40 12.81 3.61 6.95
C THR A 40 11.42 3.35 6.36
N TYR A 41 10.77 4.42 5.94
CA TYR A 41 9.49 4.40 5.26
C TYR A 41 9.66 4.91 3.83
N PHE A 42 9.08 4.19 2.89
CA PHE A 42 9.00 4.58 1.49
C PHE A 42 7.55 4.87 1.12
N GLY A 43 7.32 5.89 0.32
CA GLY A 43 5.98 6.29 -0.09
C GLY A 43 5.90 6.62 -1.56
N TRP A 44 4.80 6.20 -2.20
CA TRP A 44 4.50 6.50 -3.61
C TRP A 44 3.10 7.03 -3.76
N ARG A 45 2.89 7.85 -4.79
CA ARG A 45 1.56 8.25 -5.23
C ARG A 45 1.01 7.18 -6.15
N LEU A 46 -0.18 6.67 -5.81
CA LEU A 46 -0.87 5.64 -6.57
C LEU A 46 -2.11 6.21 -7.27
N PRO A 47 -2.63 5.53 -8.30
CA PRO A 47 -3.94 5.83 -8.86
C PRO A 47 -5.03 5.87 -7.79
N VAL A 48 -6.14 6.55 -8.10
CA VAL A 48 -7.28 6.60 -7.22
C VAL A 48 -7.87 5.19 -7.00
N ARG A 49 -8.40 4.96 -5.80
CA ARG A 49 -9.10 3.73 -5.43
C ARG A 49 -10.13 3.31 -6.49
N ASP A 50 -10.36 2.03 -6.62
CA ASP A 50 -11.35 1.41 -7.53
C ASP A 50 -11.08 1.62 -9.02
N THR A 51 -9.81 1.81 -9.38
CA THR A 51 -9.30 1.71 -10.75
C THR A 51 -8.44 0.47 -10.90
N TRP A 52 -8.36 -0.10 -12.10
CA TRP A 52 -7.47 -1.24 -12.35
C TRP A 52 -6.00 -0.96 -11.98
N GLY A 53 -5.57 0.29 -12.18
CA GLY A 53 -4.22 0.72 -11.83
C GLY A 53 -3.95 0.69 -10.34
N PHE A 54 -4.93 1.09 -9.50
CA PHE A 54 -4.82 0.96 -8.05
C PHE A 54 -4.77 -0.51 -7.63
N ASP A 55 -5.67 -1.34 -8.14
CA ASP A 55 -5.75 -2.75 -7.80
C ASP A 55 -4.47 -3.52 -8.21
N ALA A 56 -3.90 -3.17 -9.35
CA ALA A 56 -2.63 -3.73 -9.80
C ALA A 56 -1.45 -3.29 -8.90
N CYS A 57 -1.42 -2.02 -8.46
CA CYS A 57 -0.45 -1.53 -7.48
C CYS A 57 -0.60 -2.22 -6.12
N ASP A 58 -1.82 -2.46 -5.66
CA ASP A 58 -2.10 -3.16 -4.39
C ASP A 58 -1.58 -4.61 -4.45
N LEU A 59 -1.82 -5.33 -5.55
CA LEU A 59 -1.23 -6.65 -5.76
C LEU A 59 0.30 -6.61 -5.82
N ALA A 60 0.90 -5.60 -6.49
CA ALA A 60 2.35 -5.43 -6.53
C ALA A 60 2.95 -5.16 -5.15
N LEU A 61 2.30 -4.32 -4.33
CA LEU A 61 2.71 -4.07 -2.95
C LEU A 61 2.51 -5.29 -2.05
N SER A 62 1.48 -6.10 -2.31
CA SER A 62 1.30 -7.41 -1.65
C SER A 62 2.43 -8.37 -1.98
N VAL A 63 2.89 -8.43 -3.24
CA VAL A 63 4.09 -9.20 -3.62
C VAL A 63 5.33 -8.67 -2.92
N LEU A 64 5.50 -7.33 -2.87
CA LEU A 64 6.65 -6.69 -2.26
C LEU A 64 6.72 -6.94 -0.75
N GLY A 65 5.61 -6.71 -0.02
CA GLY A 65 5.64 -6.66 1.44
C GLY A 65 4.42 -7.29 2.14
N GLY A 66 3.54 -8.00 1.43
CA GLY A 66 2.34 -8.64 1.99
C GLY A 66 2.65 -9.95 2.73
N GLY A 67 2.96 -9.86 4.04
CA GLY A 67 3.17 -11.01 4.91
C GLY A 67 4.54 -11.68 4.76
N GLN A 68 4.68 -12.86 5.39
CA GLN A 68 5.98 -13.52 5.58
C GLN A 68 6.55 -14.20 4.31
N THR A 69 5.79 -14.30 3.25
CA THR A 69 6.22 -14.87 1.96
C THR A 69 6.54 -13.80 0.92
N SER A 70 6.42 -12.52 1.29
CA SER A 70 6.74 -11.38 0.43
C SER A 70 8.24 -11.24 0.20
N ARG A 71 8.62 -10.47 -0.82
CA ARG A 71 10.04 -10.25 -1.18
C ARG A 71 10.80 -9.60 -0.04
N LEU A 72 10.31 -8.48 0.49
CA LEU A 72 10.97 -7.75 1.59
C LEU A 72 11.16 -8.63 2.83
N TYR A 73 10.12 -9.34 3.27
CA TYR A 73 10.25 -10.17 4.47
C TYR A 73 11.23 -11.32 4.26
N ARG A 74 11.13 -12.01 3.12
CA ARG A 74 12.02 -13.13 2.81
C ARG A 74 13.47 -12.68 2.73
N GLU A 75 13.73 -11.55 2.03
CA GLU A 75 15.10 -11.10 1.82
C GLU A 75 15.69 -10.44 3.05
N LEU A 76 15.02 -9.44 3.64
CA LEU A 76 15.60 -8.64 4.70
C LEU A 76 15.52 -9.31 6.08
N VAL A 77 14.44 -10.08 6.34
CA VAL A 77 14.22 -10.67 7.67
C VAL A 77 14.78 -12.10 7.75
N ARG A 78 14.60 -12.93 6.69
CA ARG A 78 15.02 -14.33 6.73
C ARG A 78 16.40 -14.57 6.17
N ASN A 79 16.73 -14.02 4.98
CA ASN A 79 17.97 -14.33 4.27
C ASN A 79 19.12 -13.49 4.81
N GLN A 80 19.03 -12.17 4.69
CA GLN A 80 20.11 -11.25 5.08
C GLN A 80 20.12 -10.96 6.59
N GLN A 81 18.98 -11.08 7.26
CA GLN A 81 18.84 -10.80 8.70
C GLN A 81 19.27 -9.38 9.08
N VAL A 82 18.96 -8.40 8.24
CA VAL A 82 19.25 -6.96 8.46
C VAL A 82 18.07 -6.20 9.05
N ALA A 83 16.89 -6.83 9.10
CA ALA A 83 15.66 -6.21 9.59
C ALA A 83 14.88 -7.12 10.55
N THR A 84 14.22 -6.51 11.54
CA THR A 84 13.28 -7.22 12.43
C THR A 84 11.89 -7.36 11.78
N ALA A 85 11.53 -6.43 10.92
CA ALA A 85 10.26 -6.42 10.21
C ALA A 85 10.39 -5.64 8.90
N ALA A 86 9.69 -6.10 7.88
CA ALA A 86 9.54 -5.40 6.62
C ALA A 86 8.14 -5.69 6.04
N GLY A 87 7.53 -4.70 5.40
CA GLY A 87 6.20 -4.84 4.83
C GLY A 87 5.86 -3.72 3.85
N ALA A 88 4.83 -3.95 3.05
CA ALA A 88 4.28 -2.95 2.14
C ALA A 88 2.76 -3.12 2.00
N SER A 89 2.07 -2.02 1.75
CA SER A 89 0.62 -1.99 1.55
C SER A 89 0.19 -0.76 0.78
N ALA A 90 -1.00 -0.80 0.17
CA ALA A 90 -1.66 0.35 -0.39
C ALA A 90 -2.63 0.98 0.62
N VAL A 91 -2.72 2.31 0.58
CA VAL A 91 -3.71 3.09 1.34
C VAL A 91 -4.71 3.68 0.33
N PRO A 92 -5.90 3.11 0.24
CA PRO A 92 -6.91 3.54 -0.73
C PRO A 92 -7.55 4.86 -0.32
N LEU A 93 -7.60 5.83 -1.23
CA LEU A 93 -8.33 7.07 -1.05
C LEU A 93 -9.36 7.28 -2.16
N VAL A 94 -10.50 7.81 -1.78
CA VAL A 94 -11.59 8.14 -2.71
C VAL A 94 -11.44 9.56 -3.20
N GLY A 95 -11.20 9.70 -4.48
CA GLY A 95 -10.87 10.97 -5.12
C GLY A 95 -9.40 11.37 -4.92
N GLY A 96 -8.80 11.96 -5.94
CA GLY A 96 -7.39 12.37 -5.93
C GLY A 96 -6.41 11.22 -6.10
N THR A 97 -5.52 11.04 -5.16
CA THR A 97 -4.37 10.12 -5.25
C THR A 97 -4.31 9.22 -4.03
N SER A 98 -4.24 7.91 -4.24
CA SER A 98 -3.95 6.93 -3.18
C SER A 98 -2.45 6.87 -2.88
N PHE A 99 -2.06 6.11 -1.84
CA PHE A 99 -0.65 5.95 -1.44
C PHE A 99 -0.23 4.49 -1.42
N GLY A 100 1.00 4.23 -1.89
CA GLY A 100 1.75 3.03 -1.56
C GLY A 100 2.72 3.34 -0.42
N ILE A 101 2.83 2.45 0.54
CA ILE A 101 3.77 2.57 1.65
C ILE A 101 4.53 1.27 1.78
N ALA A 102 5.86 1.35 1.91
CA ALA A 102 6.68 0.25 2.41
C ALA A 102 7.44 0.72 3.65
N GLN A 103 7.70 -0.20 4.57
CA GLN A 103 8.45 0.08 5.79
C GLN A 103 9.45 -1.03 6.08
N VAL A 104 10.59 -0.64 6.61
CA VAL A 104 11.62 -1.55 7.10
C VAL A 104 12.06 -1.09 8.49
N ARG A 105 12.14 -2.03 9.42
CA ARG A 105 12.68 -1.79 10.76
C ARG A 105 14.01 -2.52 10.89
N ALA A 106 15.09 -1.78 11.09
CA ALA A 106 16.42 -2.35 11.25
C ALA A 106 16.51 -3.26 12.48
N LEU A 107 17.53 -4.11 12.52
CA LEU A 107 17.88 -4.83 13.73
C LEU A 107 18.48 -3.88 14.77
N PRO A 108 18.19 -4.08 16.08
CA PRO A 108 18.83 -3.30 17.12
C PRO A 108 20.35 -3.39 17.04
N GLY A 109 21.04 -2.24 17.07
CA GLY A 109 22.48 -2.15 17.03
C GLY A 109 23.13 -2.36 15.65
N GLN A 110 22.33 -2.53 14.60
CA GLN A 110 22.83 -2.56 13.20
C GLN A 110 22.54 -1.24 12.47
N ASP A 111 23.30 -1.00 11.40
CA ASP A 111 23.13 0.17 10.57
C ASP A 111 21.79 0.08 9.77
N ALA A 112 20.92 1.06 9.99
CA ALA A 112 19.68 1.15 9.26
C ALA A 112 19.89 1.34 7.74
N ALA A 113 21.05 1.86 7.33
CA ALA A 113 21.37 2.05 5.92
C ALA A 113 21.42 0.71 5.16
N GLU A 114 22.00 -0.35 5.77
CA GLU A 114 22.06 -1.67 5.15
C GLU A 114 20.66 -2.24 4.87
N ALA A 115 19.76 -2.16 5.85
CA ALA A 115 18.36 -2.58 5.67
C ALA A 115 17.61 -1.74 4.62
N THR A 116 17.93 -0.45 4.56
CA THR A 116 17.36 0.48 3.57
C THR A 116 17.82 0.15 2.15
N GLU A 117 19.11 -0.10 1.96
CA GLU A 117 19.69 -0.48 0.66
C GLU A 117 19.12 -1.82 0.17
N ALA A 118 19.04 -2.83 1.06
CA ALA A 118 18.44 -4.11 0.73
C ALA A 118 16.97 -3.97 0.32
N ALA A 119 16.21 -3.10 0.99
CA ALA A 119 14.83 -2.82 0.61
C ALA A 119 14.72 -2.13 -0.76
N LEU A 120 15.58 -1.16 -1.03
CA LEU A 120 15.61 -0.47 -2.33
C LEU A 120 15.96 -1.42 -3.46
N ALA A 121 16.85 -2.38 -3.25
CA ALA A 121 17.17 -3.40 -4.24
C ALA A 121 15.96 -4.30 -4.57
N GLU A 122 15.13 -4.66 -3.59
CA GLU A 122 13.90 -5.43 -3.84
C GLU A 122 12.82 -4.60 -4.55
N ILE A 123 12.69 -3.31 -4.18
CA ILE A 123 11.79 -2.36 -4.85
C ILE A 123 12.19 -2.19 -6.31
N ASP A 124 13.49 -2.01 -6.57
CA ASP A 124 14.03 -1.87 -7.92
C ASP A 124 13.79 -3.13 -8.78
N ARG A 125 14.07 -4.31 -8.22
CA ARG A 125 13.77 -5.58 -8.89
C ARG A 125 12.29 -5.75 -9.22
N LEU A 126 11.38 -5.34 -8.32
CA LEU A 126 9.96 -5.40 -8.63
C LEU A 126 9.57 -4.42 -9.74
N ALA A 127 10.10 -3.21 -9.74
CA ALA A 127 9.80 -2.18 -10.73
C ALA A 127 10.39 -2.52 -12.13
N THR A 128 11.55 -3.18 -12.17
CA THR A 128 12.30 -3.46 -13.41
C THR A 128 11.93 -4.82 -14.01
N ASP A 129 11.95 -5.88 -13.19
CA ASP A 129 11.73 -7.26 -13.64
C ASP A 129 10.27 -7.69 -13.54
N GLY A 130 9.45 -6.95 -12.81
CA GLY A 130 8.08 -7.30 -12.47
C GLY A 130 7.97 -8.44 -11.46
N PRO A 131 6.73 -8.83 -11.11
CA PRO A 131 6.44 -10.02 -10.32
C PRO A 131 6.39 -11.27 -11.21
N THR A 132 6.62 -12.43 -10.63
CA THR A 132 6.35 -13.72 -11.28
C THR A 132 4.88 -14.11 -11.20
N ASP A 133 4.42 -15.01 -12.10
CA ASP A 133 3.05 -15.55 -12.07
C ASP A 133 2.71 -16.19 -10.72
N ALA A 134 3.64 -16.89 -10.10
CA ALA A 134 3.45 -17.51 -8.81
C ALA A 134 3.29 -16.48 -7.67
N GLU A 135 3.99 -15.36 -7.73
CA GLU A 135 3.84 -14.26 -6.77
C GLU A 135 2.48 -13.57 -6.92
N VAL A 136 2.07 -13.29 -8.15
CA VAL A 136 0.75 -12.67 -8.43
C VAL A 136 -0.39 -13.62 -8.03
N ALA A 137 -0.28 -14.91 -8.36
CA ALA A 137 -1.29 -15.90 -7.95
C ALA A 137 -1.44 -15.97 -6.43
N ARG A 138 -0.33 -15.91 -5.68
CA ARG A 138 -0.35 -15.88 -4.21
C ARG A 138 -0.96 -14.59 -3.67
N ALA A 139 -0.60 -13.43 -4.23
CA ALA A 139 -1.17 -12.14 -3.83
C ALA A 139 -2.69 -12.10 -4.06
N LYS A 140 -3.16 -12.59 -5.20
CA LYS A 140 -4.59 -12.73 -5.50
C LYS A 140 -5.31 -13.66 -4.53
N ALA A 141 -4.73 -14.82 -4.22
CA ALA A 141 -5.32 -15.75 -3.25
C ALA A 141 -5.42 -15.13 -1.85
N GLN A 142 -4.42 -14.34 -1.44
CA GLN A 142 -4.46 -13.59 -0.19
C GLN A 142 -5.56 -12.53 -0.22
N HIS A 143 -5.63 -11.72 -1.27
CA HIS A 143 -6.67 -10.71 -1.46
C HIS A 143 -8.08 -11.32 -1.43
N ALA A 144 -8.29 -12.43 -2.15
CA ALA A 144 -9.57 -13.13 -2.16
C ALA A 144 -9.97 -13.62 -0.76
N ARG A 145 -9.03 -14.19 -0.01
CA ARG A 145 -9.27 -14.63 1.38
C ARG A 145 -9.66 -13.46 2.28
N GLU A 146 -8.96 -12.34 2.20
CA GLU A 146 -9.24 -11.13 2.98
C GLU A 146 -10.61 -10.55 2.62
N TRP A 147 -10.90 -10.40 1.32
CA TRP A 147 -12.18 -9.93 0.82
C TRP A 147 -13.35 -10.78 1.30
N LEU A 148 -13.26 -12.11 1.19
CA LEU A 148 -14.31 -13.02 1.65
C LEU A 148 -14.45 -13.00 3.17
N THR A 149 -13.37 -12.81 3.91
CA THR A 149 -13.41 -12.66 5.38
C THR A 149 -14.15 -11.39 5.79
N GLU A 150 -13.89 -10.26 5.10
CA GLU A 150 -14.61 -9.00 5.32
C GLU A 150 -16.09 -9.14 5.01
N LEU A 151 -16.45 -9.78 3.89
CA LEU A 151 -17.85 -10.02 3.52
C LEU A 151 -18.59 -10.99 4.46
N ALA A 152 -17.88 -11.90 5.12
CA ALA A 152 -18.48 -12.83 6.09
C ALA A 152 -18.93 -12.11 7.38
N ARG A 153 -18.35 -10.98 7.71
CA ARG A 153 -18.70 -10.17 8.90
C ARG A 153 -19.83 -9.21 8.57
N PHE A 154 -20.83 -9.12 9.42
CA PHE A 154 -21.99 -8.25 9.21
C PHE A 154 -21.64 -6.78 9.18
N ASP A 155 -20.79 -6.33 10.12
CA ASP A 155 -20.32 -4.95 10.24
C ASP A 155 -19.49 -4.53 9.02
N SER A 156 -18.46 -5.31 8.67
CA SER A 156 -17.60 -5.04 7.52
C SER A 156 -18.37 -5.06 6.20
N ARG A 157 -19.27 -6.01 6.02
CA ARG A 157 -20.11 -6.10 4.83
C ARG A 157 -21.04 -4.89 4.70
N ALA A 158 -21.66 -4.45 5.81
CA ALA A 158 -22.51 -3.26 5.81
C ALA A 158 -21.71 -2.00 5.47
N ASP A 159 -20.48 -1.87 6.00
CA ASP A 159 -19.58 -0.76 5.70
C ASP A 159 -19.16 -0.75 4.23
N LEU A 160 -18.77 -1.90 3.66
CA LEU A 160 -18.43 -2.02 2.24
C LEU A 160 -19.60 -1.63 1.33
N ILE A 161 -20.81 -2.14 1.59
CA ILE A 161 -22.01 -1.79 0.79
C ILE A 161 -22.30 -0.30 0.92
N SER A 162 -22.24 0.26 2.13
CA SER A 162 -22.44 1.70 2.38
C SER A 162 -21.41 2.54 1.67
N THR A 163 -20.15 2.11 1.67
CA THR A 163 -19.05 2.79 0.97
C THR A 163 -19.33 2.85 -0.54
N TYR A 164 -19.65 1.73 -1.16
CA TYR A 164 -19.94 1.70 -2.59
C TYR A 164 -21.22 2.48 -2.94
N ALA A 165 -22.26 2.43 -2.10
CA ALA A 165 -23.47 3.20 -2.28
C ALA A 165 -23.23 4.71 -2.18
N THR A 166 -22.46 5.17 -1.19
CA THR A 166 -22.31 6.60 -0.89
C THR A 166 -21.20 7.28 -1.70
N LEU A 167 -20.13 6.56 -2.04
CA LEU A 167 -18.97 7.11 -2.71
C LEU A 167 -18.95 6.86 -4.21
N HIS A 168 -19.63 5.81 -4.68
CA HIS A 168 -19.62 5.38 -6.09
C HIS A 168 -21.02 5.28 -6.70
N ASP A 169 -22.08 5.48 -5.89
CA ASP A 169 -23.48 5.32 -6.33
C ASP A 169 -23.77 3.92 -6.95
N ASP A 170 -23.02 2.91 -6.51
CA ASP A 170 -23.06 1.54 -7.03
C ASP A 170 -22.85 0.49 -5.91
N PRO A 171 -23.87 0.22 -5.08
CA PRO A 171 -23.76 -0.78 -4.00
C PRO A 171 -23.48 -2.20 -4.51
N GLU A 172 -23.90 -2.53 -5.73
CA GLU A 172 -23.69 -3.85 -6.34
C GLU A 172 -22.23 -4.11 -6.72
N ARG A 173 -21.40 -3.11 -6.75
CA ARG A 173 -19.97 -3.26 -7.03
C ARG A 173 -19.27 -4.17 -6.04
N VAL A 174 -19.75 -4.27 -4.81
CA VAL A 174 -19.21 -5.22 -3.82
C VAL A 174 -19.19 -6.65 -4.34
N ASN A 175 -20.15 -7.04 -5.20
CA ASN A 175 -20.25 -8.38 -5.77
C ASN A 175 -19.28 -8.62 -6.95
N ARG A 176 -18.80 -7.55 -7.59
CA ARG A 176 -17.94 -7.63 -8.79
C ARG A 176 -16.47 -7.35 -8.49
N LYS A 177 -16.18 -6.68 -7.38
CA LYS A 177 -14.83 -6.21 -7.05
C LYS A 177 -13.78 -7.33 -7.00
N LEU A 178 -14.15 -8.47 -6.44
CA LEU A 178 -13.22 -9.60 -6.40
C LEU A 178 -12.88 -10.09 -7.80
N ASP A 179 -13.86 -10.23 -8.68
CA ASP A 179 -13.65 -10.69 -10.07
C ASP A 179 -12.79 -9.69 -10.85
N GLU A 180 -12.98 -8.37 -10.64
CA GLU A 180 -12.14 -7.31 -11.22
C GLU A 180 -10.67 -7.52 -10.84
N VAL A 181 -10.36 -7.74 -9.56
CA VAL A 181 -8.99 -7.99 -9.08
C VAL A 181 -8.45 -9.33 -9.59
N MET A 182 -9.26 -10.38 -9.58
CA MET A 182 -8.85 -11.72 -10.04
C MET A 182 -8.59 -11.77 -11.55
N SER A 183 -9.16 -10.85 -12.33
CA SER A 183 -8.95 -10.76 -13.79
C SER A 183 -7.61 -10.10 -14.18
N LEU A 184 -6.92 -9.41 -13.27
CA LEU A 184 -5.64 -8.75 -13.57
C LEU A 184 -4.57 -9.77 -13.96
N THR A 185 -3.86 -9.53 -15.03
CA THR A 185 -2.75 -10.37 -15.46
C THR A 185 -1.45 -9.99 -14.78
N THR A 186 -0.46 -10.88 -14.79
CA THR A 186 0.90 -10.58 -14.29
C THR A 186 1.51 -9.37 -15.00
N ASP A 187 1.30 -9.25 -16.31
CA ASP A 187 1.78 -8.10 -17.10
C ASP A 187 1.17 -6.77 -16.62
N ARG A 188 -0.13 -6.76 -16.25
CA ARG A 188 -0.77 -5.56 -15.70
C ARG A 188 -0.22 -5.18 -14.33
N VAL A 189 0.12 -6.17 -13.51
CA VAL A 189 0.77 -5.91 -12.20
C VAL A 189 2.20 -5.41 -12.41
N ALA A 190 2.94 -5.96 -13.37
CA ALA A 190 4.28 -5.49 -13.75
C ALA A 190 4.25 -4.05 -14.31
N GLU A 191 3.30 -3.74 -15.20
CA GLU A 191 3.08 -2.40 -15.74
C GLU A 191 2.84 -1.38 -14.61
N ALA A 192 1.98 -1.71 -13.66
CA ALA A 192 1.68 -0.85 -12.52
C ALA A 192 2.90 -0.67 -11.59
N ALA A 193 3.65 -1.74 -11.30
CA ALA A 193 4.87 -1.66 -10.50
C ALA A 193 5.91 -0.75 -11.17
N SER A 194 6.15 -0.94 -12.46
CA SER A 194 7.09 -0.12 -13.24
C SER A 194 6.68 1.35 -13.34
N ALA A 195 5.38 1.64 -13.39
CA ALA A 195 4.87 3.00 -13.51
C ALA A 195 4.82 3.76 -12.18
N PHE A 196 4.54 3.09 -11.04
CA PHE A 196 4.17 3.75 -9.79
C PHE A 196 5.05 3.40 -8.58
N LEU A 197 5.81 2.30 -8.60
CA LEU A 197 6.60 1.83 -7.46
C LEU A 197 8.11 1.98 -7.69
N ARG A 198 8.52 2.98 -8.44
CA ARG A 198 9.91 3.20 -8.80
C ARG A 198 10.75 3.71 -7.61
N PRO A 199 11.99 3.21 -7.45
CA PRO A 199 12.88 3.66 -6.39
C PRO A 199 13.34 5.12 -6.57
N ASP A 200 13.42 5.62 -7.82
CA ASP A 200 13.83 6.99 -8.15
C ASP A 200 12.70 8.03 -8.06
N GLN A 201 11.47 7.60 -7.82
CA GLN A 201 10.26 8.44 -7.75
C GLN A 201 9.49 8.21 -6.44
N ARG A 202 10.19 8.33 -5.32
CA ARG A 202 9.63 8.03 -4.00
C ARG A 202 9.80 9.18 -3.01
N ALA A 203 8.95 9.19 -1.99
CA ALA A 203 9.25 9.83 -0.72
C ALA A 203 9.94 8.83 0.19
N GLN A 204 10.92 9.27 0.96
CA GLN A 204 11.62 8.46 1.95
C GLN A 204 11.69 9.22 3.28
N LEU A 205 11.31 8.54 4.35
CA LEU A 205 11.46 9.03 5.72
C LEU A 205 12.36 8.09 6.49
N ASP A 206 13.53 8.58 6.90
CA ASP A 206 14.46 7.85 7.75
C ASP A 206 14.23 8.29 9.20
N TYR A 207 13.68 7.38 10.00
CA TYR A 207 13.39 7.59 11.41
C TYR A 207 14.50 6.98 12.25
N GLN A 208 15.31 7.82 12.87
CA GLN A 208 16.44 7.42 13.66
C GLN A 208 16.14 7.39 15.15
N GLN A 209 16.76 6.48 15.87
CA GLN A 209 16.73 6.47 17.32
C GLN A 209 17.56 7.64 17.86
N GLU A 210 16.99 8.45 18.74
CA GLU A 210 17.76 9.41 19.54
C GLU A 210 18.74 8.64 20.43
N ALA A 211 19.98 9.15 20.52
CA ALA A 211 20.90 8.65 21.52
C ALA A 211 20.30 8.92 22.91
N ASP A 212 20.28 7.91 23.77
CA ASP A 212 19.96 8.14 25.19
C ASP A 212 21.00 9.10 25.72
N ASP A 213 20.56 10.30 26.13
CA ASP A 213 21.39 11.21 26.92
C ASP A 213 21.72 10.49 28.23
N ALA A 214 22.96 10.01 28.35
CA ALA A 214 23.50 9.31 29.51
C ALA A 214 23.71 10.29 30.67
#